data_41ad155c9a345f584b2c64a9ae0be5e3
#
_entry.id   41ad155c9a345f584b2c64a9ae0be5e3
#
_cell.length_a   1.000
_cell.length_b   1.000
_cell.length_c   1.000
_cell.angle_alpha   90.00
_cell.angle_beta   90.00
_cell.angle_gamma   90.00
#
_symmetry.space_group_name_H-M   'P 1'
#
loop_
_entity.id
_entity.type
_entity.pdbx_description
1 polymer ?
#
loop_
_entity_poly.entity_id
_entity_poly.type
_entity_poly.pdbx_seq_one_letter_code
_entity_poly.pdbx_strand_id
1 'polypeptide(L)'
;MKILRTPRMERCIGCHSCSLACARLVHRMLSWDTAGIRISSSGGLSTGFEARTCLACLPAPCATACPTGAYSQRKGGGVIVKKSLCIRCGECARACPVDAIFLAAEGEPFVCIHCGRCVSFCPHDCLEMGDVATGEAERSNARESAP
;
A
#
# COMPACT_ATOMS: atom_id res chain seq x y z
N MET A 1 -11.00 6.66 11.31
CA MET A 1 -10.68 5.41 10.59
C MET A 1 -9.19 5.14 10.74
N LYS A 2 -8.84 3.89 11.03
CA LYS A 2 -7.44 3.51 11.16
C LYS A 2 -6.87 3.08 9.81
N ILE A 3 -5.66 3.52 9.54
CA ILE A 3 -4.90 3.17 8.34
C ILE A 3 -3.57 2.51 8.72
N LEU A 4 -3.03 1.74 7.81
CA LEU A 4 -1.71 1.16 7.97
C LEU A 4 -0.65 2.26 7.83
N ARG A 5 0.26 2.33 8.79
CA ARG A 5 1.38 3.27 8.83
C ARG A 5 2.70 2.51 8.96
N THR A 6 3.76 3.13 8.50
CA THR A 6 5.10 2.53 8.50
C THR A 6 6.12 3.47 9.16
N PRO A 7 5.94 3.80 10.48
CA PRO A 7 6.72 4.86 11.10
C PRO A 7 8.14 4.47 11.49
N ARG A 8 8.46 3.18 11.50
CA ARG A 8 9.75 2.68 12.00
C ARG A 8 10.48 1.83 10.96
N MET A 9 10.53 2.32 9.73
CA MET A 9 11.18 1.60 8.62
C MET A 9 12.69 1.45 8.80
N GLU A 10 13.32 2.23 9.67
CA GLU A 10 14.72 2.07 10.05
C GLU A 10 15.02 0.71 10.70
N ARG A 11 14.00 0.05 11.22
CA ARG A 11 14.12 -1.31 11.81
C ARG A 11 13.89 -2.43 10.81
N CYS A 12 13.47 -2.10 9.59
CA CYS A 12 13.14 -3.11 8.58
C CYS A 12 14.40 -3.80 8.06
N ILE A 13 14.35 -5.13 8.02
CA ILE A 13 15.45 -5.97 7.49
C ILE A 13 15.11 -6.59 6.12
N GLY A 14 13.97 -6.21 5.52
CA GLY A 14 13.57 -6.73 4.23
C GLY A 14 13.14 -8.20 4.23
N CYS A 15 12.64 -8.73 5.35
CA CYS A 15 12.23 -10.14 5.46
C CYS A 15 10.94 -10.47 4.68
N HIS A 16 10.20 -9.48 4.24
CA HIS A 16 8.94 -9.59 3.47
C HIS A 16 7.80 -10.34 4.19
N SER A 17 7.88 -10.54 5.50
CA SER A 17 6.80 -11.19 6.26
C SER A 17 5.47 -10.45 6.13
N CYS A 18 5.50 -9.13 6.09
CA CYS A 18 4.31 -8.29 5.89
C CYS A 18 3.68 -8.50 4.50
N SER A 19 4.50 -8.54 3.45
CA SER A 19 4.03 -8.79 2.07
C SER A 19 3.45 -10.18 1.91
N LEU A 20 4.11 -11.19 2.45
CA LEU A 20 3.62 -12.58 2.44
C LEU A 20 2.34 -12.74 3.24
N ALA A 21 2.24 -12.10 4.40
CA ALA A 21 1.02 -12.10 5.21
C ALA A 21 -0.14 -11.45 4.45
N CYS A 22 0.09 -10.33 3.80
CA CYS A 22 -0.91 -9.65 2.98
C CYS A 22 -1.37 -10.55 1.82
N ALA A 23 -0.45 -11.10 1.06
CA ALA A 23 -0.75 -11.97 -0.06
C ALA A 23 -1.56 -13.21 0.38
N ARG A 24 -1.13 -13.85 1.45
CA ARG A 24 -1.76 -15.09 1.95
C ARG A 24 -3.12 -14.85 2.59
N LEU A 25 -3.21 -13.86 3.48
CA LEU A 25 -4.41 -13.67 4.31
C LEU A 25 -5.49 -12.83 3.65
N VAL A 26 -5.11 -11.89 2.80
CA VAL A 26 -6.05 -10.98 2.13
C VAL A 26 -6.40 -11.48 0.73
N HIS A 27 -5.39 -11.82 -0.05
CA HIS A 27 -5.56 -12.20 -1.46
C HIS A 27 -5.53 -13.71 -1.69
N ARG A 28 -5.23 -14.50 -0.66
CA ARG A 28 -5.20 -15.98 -0.67
C ARG A 28 -4.24 -16.57 -1.70
N MET A 29 -3.18 -15.85 -2.00
CA MET A 29 -2.14 -16.26 -2.94
C MET A 29 -0.77 -16.15 -2.27
N LEU A 30 0.14 -17.05 -2.59
CA LEU A 30 1.53 -17.00 -2.12
C LEU A 30 2.40 -16.40 -3.23
N SER A 31 2.37 -15.09 -3.32
CA SER A 31 3.15 -14.35 -4.31
C SER A 31 3.48 -12.96 -3.77
N TRP A 32 4.70 -12.51 -4.01
CA TRP A 32 5.11 -11.14 -3.70
C TRP A 32 4.29 -10.10 -4.48
N ASP A 33 3.83 -10.47 -5.67
CA ASP A 33 3.14 -9.56 -6.59
C ASP A 33 1.67 -9.31 -6.23
N THR A 34 1.14 -10.08 -5.30
CA THR A 34 -0.28 -9.98 -4.91
C THR A 34 -0.49 -9.31 -3.55
N ALA A 35 0.51 -8.59 -3.04
CA ALA A 35 0.42 -7.87 -1.79
C ALA A 35 0.07 -6.40 -1.99
N GLY A 36 -0.70 -5.83 -1.07
CA GLY A 36 -0.97 -4.39 -1.01
C GLY A 36 0.12 -3.59 -0.32
N ILE A 37 1.12 -4.25 0.25
CA ILE A 37 2.32 -3.63 0.79
C ILE A 37 3.54 -4.22 0.09
N ARG A 38 4.43 -3.35 -0.40
CA ARG A 38 5.71 -3.75 -0.99
C ARG A 38 6.86 -3.14 -0.22
N ILE A 39 7.86 -3.98 0.01
CA ILE A 39 9.13 -3.58 0.61
C ILE A 39 10.18 -3.57 -0.48
N SER A 40 10.89 -2.47 -0.58
CA SER A 40 12.00 -2.32 -1.53
C SER A 40 13.21 -1.70 -0.83
N SER A 41 14.38 -1.95 -1.37
CA SER A 41 15.59 -1.26 -0.93
C SER A 41 15.54 0.19 -1.38
N SER A 42 15.91 1.12 -0.49
CA SER A 42 16.04 2.52 -0.83
C SER A 42 17.26 2.82 -1.72
N GLY A 43 18.11 1.82 -1.93
CA GLY A 43 19.31 1.91 -2.77
C GLY A 43 20.54 2.42 -2.03
N GLY A 44 21.70 2.34 -2.73
CA GLY A 44 22.97 2.79 -2.18
C GLY A 44 23.69 1.73 -1.33
N LEU A 45 24.83 2.13 -0.74
CA LEU A 45 25.69 1.27 0.09
C LEU A 45 25.17 1.13 1.53
N SER A 46 24.43 2.12 2.01
CA SER A 46 23.77 2.05 3.31
C SER A 46 22.31 1.66 3.08
N THR A 47 22.02 0.40 3.28
CA THR A 47 20.77 -0.23 2.92
C THR A 47 19.66 0.08 3.91
N GLY A 48 18.84 1.08 3.59
CA GLY A 48 17.52 1.22 4.17
C GLY A 48 16.48 0.48 3.34
N PHE A 49 15.36 0.17 3.95
CA PHE A 49 14.18 -0.36 3.28
C PHE A 49 13.04 0.63 3.37
N GLU A 50 12.22 0.67 2.35
CA GLU A 50 11.00 1.47 2.32
C GLU A 50 9.79 0.60 2.07
N ALA A 51 8.68 0.94 2.68
CA ALA A 51 7.40 0.30 2.46
C ALA A 51 6.52 1.19 1.60
N ARG A 52 5.97 0.62 0.55
CA ARG A 52 5.03 1.31 -0.33
C ARG A 52 3.64 0.77 -0.08
N THR A 53 2.75 1.61 0.43
CA THR A 53 1.37 1.27 0.78
C THR A 53 0.42 2.40 0.37
N CYS A 54 -0.87 2.10 0.34
CA CYS A 54 -1.90 3.10 0.11
C CYS A 54 -1.90 4.18 1.20
N LEU A 55 -2.04 5.44 0.80
CA LEU A 55 -2.10 6.59 1.70
C LEU A 55 -3.52 6.93 2.18
N ALA A 56 -4.51 6.14 1.80
CA ALA A 56 -5.92 6.38 2.13
C ALA A 56 -6.40 7.78 1.70
N CYS A 57 -6.09 8.17 0.47
CA CYS A 57 -6.43 9.49 -0.06
C CYS A 57 -7.92 9.81 0.01
N LEU A 58 -8.23 11.08 0.25
CA LEU A 58 -9.59 11.61 0.23
C LEU A 58 -9.58 12.99 -0.45
N PRO A 59 -10.13 13.14 -1.67
CA PRO A 59 -10.65 12.09 -2.55
C PRO A 59 -9.55 11.16 -3.08
N ALA A 60 -9.93 9.92 -3.42
CA ALA A 60 -8.99 8.94 -3.97
C ALA A 60 -8.88 9.07 -5.49
N PRO A 61 -7.71 9.44 -6.04
CA PRO A 61 -7.53 9.58 -7.49
C PRO A 61 -7.79 8.28 -8.25
N CYS A 62 -7.42 7.15 -7.66
CA CYS A 62 -7.63 5.84 -8.26
C CYS A 62 -9.12 5.48 -8.40
N ALA A 63 -9.95 5.89 -7.46
CA ALA A 63 -11.39 5.71 -7.55
C ALA A 63 -12.00 6.60 -8.64
N THR A 64 -11.54 7.84 -8.74
CA THR A 64 -11.99 8.78 -9.77
C THR A 64 -11.59 8.31 -11.18
N ALA A 65 -10.41 7.73 -11.32
CA ALA A 65 -9.90 7.27 -12.61
C ALA A 65 -10.50 5.94 -13.09
N CYS A 66 -11.13 5.17 -12.20
CA CYS A 66 -11.67 3.86 -12.58
C CYS A 66 -12.93 4.00 -13.43
N PRO A 67 -12.92 3.54 -14.70
CA PRO A 67 -14.04 3.72 -15.62
C PRO A 67 -15.25 2.84 -15.29
N THR A 68 -15.05 1.73 -14.58
CA THR A 68 -16.12 0.75 -14.29
C THR A 68 -16.63 0.81 -12.85
N GLY A 69 -16.05 1.69 -12.01
CA GLY A 69 -16.38 1.75 -10.60
C GLY A 69 -15.89 0.56 -9.76
N ALA A 70 -14.93 -0.22 -10.29
CA ALA A 70 -14.29 -1.30 -9.54
C ALA A 70 -13.56 -0.76 -8.30
N TYR A 71 -12.94 0.40 -8.43
CA TYR A 71 -12.41 1.18 -7.33
C TYR A 71 -13.41 2.27 -6.96
N SER A 72 -13.88 2.28 -5.75
CA SER A 72 -14.79 3.29 -5.24
C SER A 72 -14.26 3.92 -3.96
N GLN A 73 -14.61 5.18 -3.73
CA GLN A 73 -14.17 5.92 -2.55
C GLN A 73 -14.70 5.27 -1.26
N ARG A 74 -13.81 4.96 -0.34
CA ARG A 74 -14.16 4.51 1.00
C ARG A 74 -14.47 5.71 1.88
N LYS A 75 -15.49 5.59 2.71
CA LYS A 75 -15.81 6.60 3.71
C LYS A 75 -14.63 6.76 4.68
N GLY A 76 -14.11 7.98 4.79
CA GLY A 76 -12.97 8.30 5.64
C GLY A 76 -11.60 8.17 4.98
N GLY A 77 -11.54 7.80 3.71
CA GLY A 77 -10.30 7.70 2.93
C GLY A 77 -9.97 6.29 2.45
N GLY A 78 -9.20 6.21 1.38
CA GLY A 78 -8.87 4.95 0.73
C GLY A 78 -9.96 4.47 -0.22
N VAL A 79 -9.87 3.22 -0.62
CA VAL A 79 -10.77 2.65 -1.63
C VAL A 79 -11.34 1.30 -1.22
N ILE A 80 -12.51 1.01 -1.76
CA ILE A 80 -13.13 -0.31 -1.76
C ILE A 80 -12.97 -0.88 -3.16
N VAL A 81 -12.54 -2.11 -3.25
CA VAL A 81 -12.26 -2.79 -4.53
C VAL A 81 -13.29 -3.87 -4.79
N LYS A 82 -13.96 -3.77 -5.93
CA LYS A 82 -14.89 -4.79 -6.45
C LYS A 82 -14.24 -5.45 -7.66
N LYS A 83 -13.58 -6.57 -7.44
CA LYS A 83 -12.82 -7.28 -8.49
C LYS A 83 -13.69 -7.69 -9.68
N SER A 84 -14.96 -8.01 -9.46
CA SER A 84 -15.90 -8.41 -10.51
C SER A 84 -16.14 -7.32 -11.57
N LEU A 85 -15.94 -6.05 -11.21
CA LEU A 85 -16.11 -4.91 -12.12
C LEU A 85 -14.82 -4.50 -12.81
N CYS A 86 -13.67 -5.05 -12.41
CA CYS A 86 -12.38 -4.68 -12.93
C CYS A 86 -12.16 -5.22 -14.35
N ILE A 87 -11.83 -4.31 -15.28
CA ILE A 87 -11.48 -4.66 -16.67
C ILE A 87 -9.97 -4.70 -16.90
N ARG A 88 -9.17 -4.55 -15.85
CA ARG A 88 -7.70 -4.63 -15.90
C ARG A 88 -7.05 -3.57 -16.80
N CYS A 89 -7.63 -2.38 -16.88
CA CYS A 89 -7.14 -1.30 -17.73
C CYS A 89 -5.89 -0.59 -17.17
N GLY A 90 -5.59 -0.72 -15.87
CA GLY A 90 -4.43 -0.11 -15.22
C GLY A 90 -4.55 1.37 -14.91
N GLU A 91 -5.69 2.01 -15.14
CA GLU A 91 -5.87 3.45 -14.90
C GLU A 91 -5.72 3.81 -13.43
N CYS A 92 -6.17 2.95 -12.51
CA CYS A 92 -6.02 3.15 -11.07
C CYS A 92 -4.54 3.24 -10.66
N ALA A 93 -3.71 2.37 -11.21
CA ALA A 93 -2.27 2.38 -10.93
C ALA A 93 -1.59 3.64 -11.47
N ARG A 94 -1.98 4.10 -12.66
CA ARG A 94 -1.45 5.34 -13.25
C ARG A 94 -1.87 6.58 -12.47
N ALA A 95 -3.07 6.57 -11.91
CA ALA A 95 -3.60 7.69 -11.14
C ALA A 95 -3.03 7.77 -9.72
N CYS A 96 -2.43 6.70 -9.20
CA CYS A 96 -1.90 6.66 -7.84
C CYS A 96 -0.64 7.55 -7.72
N PRO A 97 -0.64 8.57 -6.84
CA PRO A 97 0.50 9.50 -6.74
C PRO A 97 1.74 8.90 -6.08
N VAL A 98 1.60 7.73 -5.43
CA VAL A 98 2.71 7.07 -4.71
C VAL A 98 2.97 5.65 -5.21
N ASP A 99 2.42 5.27 -6.36
CA ASP A 99 2.58 3.93 -6.93
C ASP A 99 2.23 2.79 -5.95
N ALA A 100 1.19 2.97 -5.17
CA ALA A 100 0.76 2.01 -4.16
C ALA A 100 -0.21 0.94 -4.70
N ILE A 101 -0.53 1.00 -5.97
CA ILE A 101 -1.35 -0.01 -6.65
C ILE A 101 -0.45 -0.83 -7.55
N PHE A 102 -0.38 -2.13 -7.27
CA PHE A 102 0.51 -3.05 -7.96
C PHE A 102 -0.29 -3.91 -8.93
N LEU A 103 0.17 -3.97 -10.17
CA LEU A 103 -0.45 -4.78 -11.20
C LEU A 103 0.24 -6.14 -11.26
N ALA A 104 -0.52 -7.21 -11.10
CA ALA A 104 -0.04 -8.57 -11.35
C ALA A 104 0.22 -8.78 -12.85
N ALA A 105 0.86 -9.89 -13.21
CA ALA A 105 1.19 -10.23 -14.60
C ALA A 105 -0.03 -10.21 -15.53
N GLU A 106 -1.20 -10.54 -15.01
CA GLU A 106 -2.46 -10.53 -15.74
C GLU A 106 -3.16 -9.16 -15.75
N GLY A 107 -2.56 -8.13 -15.13
CA GLY A 107 -3.11 -6.78 -15.03
C GLY A 107 -4.08 -6.57 -13.88
N GLU A 108 -4.30 -7.56 -13.02
CA GLU A 108 -5.13 -7.42 -11.84
C GLU A 108 -4.46 -6.48 -10.82
N PRO A 109 -5.14 -5.43 -10.33
CA PRO A 109 -4.55 -4.50 -9.38
C PRO A 109 -4.69 -4.98 -7.93
N PHE A 110 -3.64 -4.77 -7.14
CA PHE A 110 -3.60 -5.04 -5.71
C PHE A 110 -3.26 -3.77 -4.95
N VAL A 111 -4.03 -3.46 -3.92
CA VAL A 111 -3.87 -2.25 -3.10
C VAL A 111 -4.11 -2.59 -1.64
N CYS A 112 -3.45 -1.87 -0.75
CA CYS A 112 -3.68 -2.01 0.69
C CYS A 112 -5.08 -1.55 1.07
N ILE A 113 -5.82 -2.41 1.76
CA ILE A 113 -7.17 -2.12 2.27
C ILE A 113 -7.16 -1.71 3.76
N HIS A 114 -6.00 -1.49 4.31
CA HIS A 114 -5.80 -1.08 5.71
C HIS A 114 -6.42 -2.04 6.74
N CYS A 115 -6.35 -3.35 6.49
CA CYS A 115 -6.91 -4.37 7.39
C CYS A 115 -6.02 -4.64 8.62
N GLY A 116 -4.76 -4.23 8.61
CA GLY A 116 -3.84 -4.34 9.74
C GLY A 116 -3.25 -5.73 9.98
N ARG A 117 -3.58 -6.74 9.18
CA ARG A 117 -3.12 -8.12 9.41
C ARG A 117 -1.61 -8.27 9.32
N CYS A 118 -0.94 -7.48 8.49
CA CYS A 118 0.51 -7.52 8.34
C CYS A 118 1.27 -7.01 9.57
N VAL A 119 0.65 -6.18 10.39
CA VAL A 119 1.28 -5.57 11.59
C VAL A 119 1.81 -6.63 12.54
N SER A 120 0.99 -7.65 12.84
CA SER A 120 1.39 -8.74 13.75
C SER A 120 2.46 -9.67 13.19
N PHE A 121 2.69 -9.64 11.88
CA PHE A 121 3.71 -10.47 11.23
C PHE A 121 5.08 -9.78 11.09
N CYS A 122 5.16 -8.48 11.40
CA CYS A 122 6.43 -7.78 11.36
C CYS A 122 7.25 -8.08 12.65
N PRO A 123 8.39 -8.81 12.55
CA PRO A 123 9.16 -9.18 13.74
C PRO A 123 9.91 -8.00 14.35
N HIS A 124 10.06 -6.89 13.63
CA HIS A 124 10.81 -5.71 14.06
C HIS A 124 9.92 -4.50 14.38
N ASP A 125 8.61 -4.72 14.44
CA ASP A 125 7.63 -3.68 14.83
C ASP A 125 7.72 -2.40 13.97
N CYS A 126 7.92 -2.58 12.66
CA CYS A 126 8.01 -1.46 11.71
C CYS A 126 6.64 -0.84 11.38
N LEU A 127 5.58 -1.63 11.54
CA LEU A 127 4.23 -1.29 11.08
C LEU A 127 3.30 -1.04 12.26
N GLU A 128 2.33 -0.15 12.07
CA GLU A 128 1.26 0.08 13.05
C GLU A 128 -0.04 0.50 12.37
N MET A 129 -1.14 0.36 13.09
CA MET A 129 -2.41 0.96 12.71
C MET A 129 -2.59 2.27 13.45
N GLY A 130 -2.70 3.35 12.71
CA GLY A 130 -2.91 4.68 13.26
C GLY A 130 -4.12 5.37 12.66
N ASP A 131 -4.58 6.45 13.30
CA ASP A 131 -5.66 7.26 12.75
C ASP A 131 -5.15 8.03 11.52
N VAL A 132 -6.07 8.33 10.60
CA VAL A 132 -5.78 9.21 9.47
C VAL A 132 -5.32 10.55 10.05
N ALA A 133 -4.04 10.87 9.85
CA ALA A 133 -3.52 12.16 10.28
C ALA A 133 -4.24 13.25 9.51
N THR A 134 -4.98 14.07 10.21
CA THR A 134 -5.50 15.34 9.69
C THR A 134 -4.33 16.32 9.65
N GLY A 135 -3.41 16.14 8.69
CA GLY A 135 -2.29 17.06 8.63
C GLY A 135 -1.23 16.66 7.61
N GLU A 136 -0.86 17.62 6.87
CA GLU A 136 0.14 17.62 5.81
C GLU A 136 1.59 17.32 6.30
N ALA A 137 1.76 17.08 7.60
CA ALA A 137 3.09 17.03 8.24
C ALA A 137 3.90 15.74 7.96
N GLU A 138 3.27 14.66 7.52
CA GLU A 138 3.99 13.40 7.27
C GLU A 138 4.38 13.20 5.80
N ARG A 139 3.88 14.03 4.90
CA ARG A 139 4.25 13.99 3.48
C ARG A 139 5.66 14.53 3.21
N SER A 140 6.20 15.35 4.13
CA SER A 140 7.52 15.93 3.98
C SER A 140 8.65 14.94 4.31
N ASN A 141 8.41 13.97 5.17
CA ASN A 141 9.45 13.03 5.61
C ASN A 141 9.76 11.92 4.60
N ALA A 142 8.84 11.64 3.68
CA ALA A 142 9.06 10.63 2.64
C ALA A 142 9.89 11.17 1.45
N ARG A 143 10.03 12.48 1.33
CA ARG A 143 10.80 13.11 0.25
C ARG A 143 12.20 13.57 0.67
N GLU A 144 12.48 13.64 1.97
CA GLU A 144 13.73 14.21 2.48
C GLU A 144 14.82 13.16 2.75
N SER A 145 14.52 11.89 2.61
CA SER A 145 15.49 10.81 2.75
C SER A 145 16.01 10.25 1.41
N ALA A 146 15.74 10.93 0.30
CA ALA A 146 16.42 10.65 -0.96
C ALA A 146 17.72 11.43 -1.00
N PRO A 147 18.92 10.76 -1.11
CA PRO A 147 20.16 11.46 -1.36
C PRO A 147 20.21 12.07 -2.75
#